data_4b10790bb122a7767ea143274c105711
#
_entry.id   4b10790bb122a7767ea143274c105711
#
_cell.length_a   1.000
_cell.length_b   1.000
_cell.length_c   1.000
_cell.angle_alpha   90.00
_cell.angle_beta   90.00
_cell.angle_gamma   90.00
#
_symmetry.space_group_name_H-M   'P 1'
#
loop_
_entity.id
_entity.type
_entity.pdbx_description
1 polymer ?
#
loop_
_entity_poly.entity_id
_entity_poly.type
_entity_poly.pdbx_seq_one_letter_code
_entity_poly.pdbx_strand_id
1 'polypeptide(L)'
;DAKWGRIINITGKSEPDGINGAFCAKAAMHSWAKGMSREVGKHGITVNCIPPGRINSEQILRNYSPEYREWQSENEIPVGEYGQPEDIANLVCYLVSPLARYITGTVIPVDGGLRRYQF
;
A
#
# COMPACT_ATOMS: atom_id res chain seq x y z
N ASP A 1 11.71 11.21 23.77
CA ASP A 1 12.56 10.01 23.77
C ASP A 1 11.81 8.72 24.09
N ALA A 2 10.63 8.56 23.49
CA ALA A 2 9.84 7.37 23.70
C ALA A 2 10.52 6.11 23.14
N LYS A 3 11.45 6.25 22.19
CA LYS A 3 12.09 5.15 21.47
C LYS A 3 11.07 4.16 20.90
N TRP A 4 9.99 4.71 20.38
CA TRP A 4 8.92 3.96 19.77
C TRP A 4 8.15 4.85 18.82
N GLY A 5 7.84 4.33 17.69
CA GLY A 5 6.99 5.05 16.72
C GLY A 5 6.63 4.18 15.55
N ARG A 6 5.58 4.59 14.85
CA ARG A 6 5.08 3.89 13.67
C ARG A 6 4.69 4.93 12.63
N ILE A 7 5.28 4.83 11.45
CA ILE A 7 4.92 5.67 10.31
C ILE A 7 4.40 4.75 9.22
N ILE A 8 3.16 4.95 8.83
CA ILE A 8 2.51 4.18 7.76
C ILE A 8 2.12 5.16 6.66
N ASN A 9 2.64 4.94 5.46
CA ASN A 9 2.28 5.71 4.29
C ASN A 9 1.37 4.89 3.40
N ILE A 10 0.15 5.36 3.20
CA ILE A 10 -0.75 4.74 2.23
C ILE A 10 -0.40 5.36 0.89
N THR A 11 0.18 4.55 0.00
CA THR A 11 0.72 5.02 -1.26
C THR A 11 -0.14 4.55 -2.43
N GLY A 12 0.45 3.94 -3.41
CA GLY A 12 -0.27 3.48 -4.58
C GLY A 12 0.68 2.81 -5.56
N LYS A 13 0.15 2.53 -6.73
CA LYS A 13 0.90 1.86 -7.78
C LYS A 13 2.11 2.69 -8.18
N SER A 14 3.28 2.05 -8.22
CA SER A 14 4.53 2.67 -8.64
C SER A 14 5.08 2.08 -9.94
N GLU A 15 4.41 1.10 -10.51
CA GLU A 15 4.81 0.47 -11.76
C GLU A 15 4.02 1.09 -12.90
N PRO A 16 4.66 1.92 -13.73
CA PRO A 16 3.92 2.60 -14.79
C PRO A 16 3.71 1.70 -16.01
N ASP A 17 2.53 1.79 -16.59
CA ASP A 17 2.27 1.26 -17.92
C ASP A 17 2.71 2.27 -19.00
N GLY A 18 3.00 3.49 -18.56
CA GLY A 18 3.44 4.60 -19.37
C GLY A 18 3.81 5.75 -18.46
N ILE A 19 4.00 6.95 -19.00
CA ILE A 19 4.35 8.11 -18.19
C ILE A 19 3.15 8.55 -17.36
N ASN A 20 3.33 8.60 -16.05
CA ASN A 20 2.27 9.00 -15.13
C ASN A 20 2.91 9.61 -13.87
N GLY A 21 2.62 10.90 -13.65
CA GLY A 21 3.20 11.63 -12.52
C GLY A 21 2.79 11.07 -11.16
N ALA A 22 1.57 10.53 -11.05
CA ALA A 22 1.11 9.95 -9.80
C ALA A 22 1.94 8.72 -9.43
N PHE A 23 2.26 7.87 -10.40
CA PHE A 23 3.09 6.70 -10.16
C PHE A 23 4.51 7.09 -9.79
N CYS A 24 5.05 8.12 -10.44
CA CYS A 24 6.37 8.65 -10.09
C CYS A 24 6.40 9.16 -8.65
N ALA A 25 5.35 9.87 -8.23
CA ALA A 25 5.25 10.36 -6.85
C ALA A 25 5.19 9.21 -5.84
N LYS A 26 4.47 8.14 -6.17
CA LYS A 26 4.40 6.97 -5.29
C LYS A 26 5.74 6.26 -5.20
N ALA A 27 6.45 6.14 -6.31
CA ALA A 27 7.79 5.56 -6.31
C ALA A 27 8.75 6.39 -5.46
N ALA A 28 8.67 7.72 -5.57
CA ALA A 28 9.48 8.62 -4.75
C ALA A 28 9.18 8.44 -3.26
N MET A 29 7.91 8.30 -2.90
CA MET A 29 7.52 8.06 -1.51
C MET A 29 8.07 6.74 -0.99
N HIS A 30 8.05 5.69 -1.80
CA HIS A 30 8.63 4.40 -1.41
C HIS A 30 10.13 4.53 -1.14
N SER A 31 10.84 5.26 -1.98
CA SER A 31 12.28 5.49 -1.79
C SER A 31 12.56 6.32 -0.54
N TRP A 32 11.79 7.39 -0.34
CA TRP A 32 11.90 8.24 0.84
C TRP A 32 11.71 7.42 2.12
N ALA A 33 10.66 6.60 2.14
CA ALA A 33 10.34 5.79 3.31
C ALA A 33 11.44 4.80 3.64
N LYS A 34 12.06 4.21 2.61
CA LYS A 34 13.20 3.32 2.83
C LYS A 34 14.36 4.04 3.47
N GLY A 35 14.71 5.22 2.95
CA GLY A 35 15.77 6.02 3.53
C GLY A 35 15.48 6.43 4.97
N MET A 36 14.26 6.91 5.22
CA MET A 36 13.84 7.31 6.56
C MET A 36 13.92 6.14 7.55
N SER A 37 13.50 4.94 7.13
CA SER A 37 13.54 3.76 8.00
C SER A 37 14.95 3.47 8.50
N ARG A 38 15.94 3.74 7.68
CA ARG A 38 17.34 3.50 8.03
C ARG A 38 17.86 4.53 9.04
N GLU A 39 17.32 5.74 9.02
CA GLU A 39 17.74 6.78 9.95
C GLU A 39 17.05 6.68 11.30
N VAL A 40 15.77 6.30 11.33
CA VAL A 40 14.99 6.32 12.58
C VAL A 40 14.88 4.95 13.25
N GLY A 41 15.37 3.90 12.61
CA GLY A 41 15.28 2.54 13.17
C GLY A 41 15.92 2.41 14.54
N LYS A 42 17.04 3.09 14.76
CA LYS A 42 17.74 3.09 16.07
C LYS A 42 16.91 3.71 17.18
N HIS A 43 15.86 4.45 16.85
CA HIS A 43 14.94 5.05 17.82
C HIS A 43 13.69 4.21 18.04
N GLY A 44 13.67 2.97 17.53
CA GLY A 44 12.49 2.10 17.66
C GLY A 44 11.32 2.53 16.79
N ILE A 45 11.58 3.29 15.73
CA ILE A 45 10.54 3.78 14.82
C ILE A 45 10.58 2.97 13.53
N THR A 46 9.43 2.44 13.13
CA THR A 46 9.31 1.74 11.85
C THR A 46 8.61 2.62 10.81
N VAL A 47 9.00 2.45 9.56
CA VAL A 47 8.43 3.21 8.44
C VAL A 47 8.09 2.22 7.33
N ASN A 48 6.81 2.09 7.03
CA ASN A 48 6.35 1.16 6.01
C ASN A 48 5.34 1.83 5.08
N CYS A 49 5.29 1.35 3.85
CA CYS A 49 4.36 1.82 2.84
C CYS A 49 3.37 0.73 2.48
N ILE A 50 2.12 1.10 2.29
CA ILE A 50 1.07 0.19 1.86
C ILE A 50 0.46 0.75 0.57
N PRO A 51 0.83 0.22 -0.61
CA PRO A 51 0.13 0.55 -1.84
C PRO A 51 -1.13 -0.32 -1.96
N PRO A 52 -2.32 0.28 -1.82
CA PRO A 52 -3.56 -0.47 -2.00
C PRO A 52 -3.84 -0.70 -3.48
N GLY A 53 -4.54 -1.78 -3.79
CA GLY A 53 -5.09 -2.00 -5.11
C GLY A 53 -6.46 -1.37 -5.25
N ARG A 54 -7.41 -2.12 -5.79
CA ARG A 54 -8.79 -1.66 -5.97
C ARG A 54 -9.57 -1.90 -4.68
N ILE A 55 -9.72 -0.84 -3.92
CA ILE A 55 -10.45 -0.88 -2.64
C ILE A 55 -11.76 -0.12 -2.82
N ASN A 56 -12.87 -0.72 -2.41
CA ASN A 56 -14.17 -0.08 -2.50
C ASN A 56 -14.19 1.19 -1.66
N SER A 57 -14.42 2.32 -2.33
CA SER A 57 -14.47 3.65 -1.74
C SER A 57 -15.44 4.49 -2.56
N GLU A 58 -15.82 5.64 -2.06
CA GLU A 58 -16.66 6.56 -2.83
C GLU A 58 -16.03 6.93 -4.18
N GLN A 59 -14.71 7.16 -4.18
CA GLN A 59 -14.00 7.51 -5.39
C GLN A 59 -14.06 6.38 -6.43
N ILE A 60 -13.82 5.15 -5.99
CA ILE A 60 -13.87 3.98 -6.87
C ILE A 60 -15.28 3.77 -7.41
N LEU A 61 -16.28 3.85 -6.53
CA LEU A 61 -17.68 3.66 -6.91
C LEU A 61 -18.15 4.76 -7.88
N ARG A 62 -17.60 5.97 -7.76
CA ARG A 62 -17.94 7.10 -8.60
C ARG A 62 -17.25 7.05 -9.96
N ASN A 63 -15.97 6.64 -9.98
CA ASN A 63 -15.14 6.68 -11.18
C ASN A 63 -15.20 5.44 -12.05
N TYR A 64 -15.63 4.31 -11.49
CA TYR A 64 -15.68 3.03 -12.21
C TYR A 64 -17.11 2.50 -12.22
N SER A 65 -17.61 2.13 -13.41
CA SER A 65 -18.95 1.55 -13.55
C SER A 65 -19.00 0.16 -12.91
N PRO A 66 -20.20 -0.32 -12.51
CA PRO A 66 -20.34 -1.68 -12.01
C PRO A 66 -19.84 -2.74 -12.99
N GLU A 67 -20.06 -2.53 -14.29
CA GLU A 67 -19.65 -3.43 -15.35
C GLU A 67 -18.13 -3.50 -15.44
N TYR A 68 -17.43 -2.36 -15.35
CA TYR A 68 -15.97 -2.33 -15.38
C TYR A 68 -15.39 -2.99 -14.15
N ARG A 69 -15.97 -2.74 -12.98
CA ARG A 69 -15.51 -3.34 -11.73
C ARG A 69 -15.64 -4.85 -11.76
N GLU A 70 -16.75 -5.36 -12.29
CA GLU A 70 -16.93 -6.80 -12.44
C GLU A 70 -15.92 -7.39 -13.42
N TRP A 71 -15.74 -6.73 -14.57
CA TRP A 71 -14.76 -7.18 -15.56
C TRP A 71 -13.35 -7.21 -15.00
N GLN A 72 -12.94 -6.17 -14.28
CA GLN A 72 -11.61 -6.09 -13.68
C GLN A 72 -11.43 -7.16 -12.61
N SER A 73 -12.45 -7.40 -11.81
CA SER A 73 -12.42 -8.44 -10.78
C SER A 73 -12.18 -9.81 -11.39
N GLU A 74 -12.85 -10.09 -12.52
CA GLU A 74 -12.71 -11.40 -13.17
C GLU A 74 -11.42 -11.55 -13.95
N ASN A 75 -10.94 -10.47 -14.58
CA ASN A 75 -9.87 -10.57 -15.57
C ASN A 75 -8.52 -10.07 -15.09
N GLU A 76 -8.47 -9.20 -14.08
CA GLU A 76 -7.22 -8.59 -13.67
C GLU A 76 -6.82 -8.89 -12.21
N ILE A 77 -7.79 -9.12 -11.34
CA ILE A 77 -7.51 -9.32 -9.91
C ILE A 77 -7.51 -10.81 -9.58
N PRO A 78 -6.35 -11.40 -9.27
CA PRO A 78 -6.30 -12.85 -8.99
C PRO A 78 -7.24 -13.33 -7.89
N VAL A 79 -7.45 -12.52 -6.84
CA VAL A 79 -8.40 -12.88 -5.78
C VAL A 79 -9.84 -12.86 -6.27
N GLY A 80 -10.13 -12.12 -7.36
CA GLY A 80 -11.43 -12.16 -8.01
C GLY A 80 -12.44 -11.13 -7.54
N GLU A 81 -12.04 -10.22 -6.67
CA GLU A 81 -12.93 -9.17 -6.18
C GLU A 81 -12.14 -7.94 -5.72
N TYR A 82 -12.83 -6.81 -5.62
CA TYR A 82 -12.25 -5.61 -5.03
C TYR A 82 -12.11 -5.81 -3.51
N GLY A 83 -11.07 -5.21 -2.94
CA GLY A 83 -10.87 -5.22 -1.50
C GLY A 83 -11.81 -4.26 -0.78
N GLN A 84 -11.89 -4.43 0.52
CA GLN A 84 -12.66 -3.56 1.40
C GLN A 84 -11.71 -2.70 2.24
N PRO A 85 -12.16 -1.57 2.77
CA PRO A 85 -11.32 -0.75 3.63
C PRO A 85 -10.70 -1.54 4.80
N GLU A 86 -11.40 -2.53 5.31
CA GLU A 86 -10.91 -3.39 6.38
C GLU A 86 -9.68 -4.18 5.98
N ASP A 87 -9.54 -4.51 4.71
CA ASP A 87 -8.37 -5.23 4.23
C ASP A 87 -7.09 -4.42 4.41
N ILE A 88 -7.17 -3.11 4.26
CA ILE A 88 -6.05 -2.21 4.56
C ILE A 88 -5.92 -1.99 6.06
N ALA A 89 -7.03 -1.73 6.73
CA ALA A 89 -7.04 -1.40 8.16
C ALA A 89 -6.45 -2.53 9.00
N ASN A 90 -6.73 -3.77 8.66
CA ASN A 90 -6.21 -4.93 9.40
C ASN A 90 -4.69 -4.98 9.36
N LEU A 91 -4.09 -4.68 8.21
CA LEU A 91 -2.63 -4.62 8.09
C LEU A 91 -2.07 -3.45 8.88
N VAL A 92 -2.71 -2.28 8.80
CA VAL A 92 -2.28 -1.10 9.57
C VAL A 92 -2.30 -1.41 11.06
N CYS A 93 -3.37 -2.04 11.55
CA CYS A 93 -3.46 -2.40 12.97
C CYS A 93 -2.31 -3.29 13.41
N TYR A 94 -1.92 -4.25 12.59
CA TYR A 94 -0.78 -5.10 12.92
C TYR A 94 0.52 -4.31 12.90
N LEU A 95 0.75 -3.52 11.85
CA LEU A 95 2.01 -2.79 11.69
C LEU A 95 2.23 -1.73 12.76
N VAL A 96 1.16 -1.15 13.31
CA VAL A 96 1.31 -0.16 14.39
C VAL A 96 1.43 -0.80 15.77
N SER A 97 1.25 -2.11 15.87
CA SER A 97 1.35 -2.80 17.13
C SER A 97 2.81 -3.02 17.54
N PRO A 98 3.08 -3.29 18.81
CA PRO A 98 4.43 -3.66 19.25
C PRO A 98 4.95 -4.93 18.61
N LEU A 99 4.05 -5.80 18.14
CA LEU A 99 4.43 -7.08 17.51
C LEU A 99 5.18 -6.90 16.20
N ALA A 100 4.95 -5.77 15.52
CA ALA A 100 5.57 -5.50 14.21
C ALA A 100 6.90 -4.73 14.34
N ARG A 101 7.57 -4.80 15.46
CA ARG A 101 8.78 -4.03 15.73
C ARG A 101 9.94 -4.28 14.77
N TYR A 102 9.94 -5.44 14.12
CA TYR A 102 11.04 -5.84 13.24
C TYR A 102 10.68 -5.70 11.76
N ILE A 103 9.54 -5.09 11.45
CA ILE A 103 9.09 -4.83 10.09
C ILE A 103 9.23 -3.34 9.83
N THR A 104 10.19 -2.98 8.99
CA THR A 104 10.43 -1.57 8.63
C THR A 104 11.09 -1.48 7.27
N GLY A 105 10.91 -0.36 6.60
CA GLY A 105 11.49 -0.14 5.28
C GLY A 105 10.86 -1.00 4.19
N THR A 106 9.61 -1.42 4.38
CA THR A 106 8.93 -2.31 3.45
C THR A 106 7.88 -1.58 2.63
N VAL A 107 7.55 -2.17 1.49
CA VAL A 107 6.39 -1.80 0.67
C VAL A 107 5.54 -3.05 0.58
N ILE A 108 4.38 -3.02 1.21
CA ILE A 108 3.50 -4.20 1.32
C ILE A 108 2.22 -3.93 0.53
N PRO A 109 2.10 -4.44 -0.71
CA PRO A 109 0.87 -4.27 -1.47
C PRO A 109 -0.30 -5.00 -0.84
N VAL A 110 -1.47 -4.35 -0.85
CA VAL A 110 -2.73 -4.98 -0.45
C VAL A 110 -3.66 -4.79 -1.64
N ASP A 111 -3.59 -5.71 -2.58
CA ASP A 111 -4.17 -5.51 -3.92
C ASP A 111 -4.79 -6.78 -4.53
N GLY A 112 -4.95 -7.83 -3.73
CA GLY A 112 -5.52 -9.07 -4.23
C GLY A 112 -4.69 -9.74 -5.33
N GLY A 113 -3.42 -9.38 -5.45
CA GLY A 113 -2.53 -9.92 -6.47
C GLY A 113 -2.56 -9.16 -7.79
N LEU A 114 -3.22 -8.00 -7.82
CA LEU A 114 -3.32 -7.20 -9.05
C LEU A 114 -1.96 -6.82 -9.63
N ARG A 115 -1.01 -6.52 -8.77
CA ARG A 115 0.34 -6.16 -9.16
C ARG A 115 1.03 -7.36 -9.82
N ARG A 116 1.62 -7.12 -10.98
CA ARG A 116 2.25 -8.20 -11.76
C ARG A 116 3.68 -8.51 -11.33
N TYR A 117 4.34 -7.56 -10.75
CA TYR A 117 5.72 -7.70 -10.30
C TYR A 117 5.76 -7.85 -8.79
N GLN A 118 6.71 -8.62 -8.33
CA GLN A 118 6.83 -8.93 -6.92
C GLN A 118 7.30 -7.73 -6.07
N PHE A 119 7.92 -6.79 -6.72
CA PHE A 119 8.54 -5.67 -6.01
C PHE A 119 8.46 -4.38 -6.80
#